data_a4c1bc48b506def55ee64f9fc946da37
#
_entry.id   a4c1bc48b506def55ee64f9fc946da37
#
_cell.length_a   1.000
_cell.length_b   1.000
_cell.length_c   1.000
_cell.angle_alpha   90.00
_cell.angle_beta   90.00
_cell.angle_gamma   90.00
#
_symmetry.space_group_name_H-M   'P 1'
#
loop_
_entity.id
_entity.type
_entity.pdbx_description
1 polymer ?
#
loop_
_entity_poly.entity_id
_entity_poly.type
_entity_poly.pdbx_seq_one_letter_code
_entity_poly.pdbx_strand_id
1 'polypeptide(L)'
;MDLGLDGTAALVTGASGGIGSAIARTLAAEGARVAIHYRSNRAAAEELAADIDGVALGADLRNEDEADALVPRAVERLGRLDACVANAGVWPSQDVPIARLPLERWRTTLDANLTATFLTARAYLRHVESTGEGSLVLVASTAGLFGEAGHADYAAAKAAIAHGLALSLKNEVVRTAAHARVNVVAPGWTVSPMTEGELTEETLGHVTATMPLRKVATAEDVARAVAFLASPTAAGHVSGQIVTVAGGMEGRLLHAPG
;
A
#
# COMPACT_ATOMS: atom_id res chain seq x y z
N MET A 1 10.77 19.82 -4.47
CA MET A 1 10.17 19.39 -5.77
C MET A 1 8.69 19.63 -5.62
N ASP A 2 8.08 20.31 -6.53
CA ASP A 2 6.62 20.43 -6.52
C ASP A 2 6.01 19.12 -7.04
N LEU A 3 5.21 18.47 -6.20
CA LEU A 3 4.52 17.23 -6.55
C LEU A 3 3.18 17.45 -7.27
N GLY A 4 2.70 18.70 -7.32
CA GLY A 4 1.40 19.04 -7.91
C GLY A 4 0.23 18.34 -7.21
N LEU A 5 0.35 18.09 -5.91
CA LEU A 5 -0.69 17.45 -5.09
C LEU A 5 -1.61 18.47 -4.42
N ASP A 6 -1.25 19.74 -4.43
CA ASP A 6 -2.09 20.79 -3.85
C ASP A 6 -3.46 20.85 -4.54
N GLY A 7 -4.52 20.87 -3.74
CA GLY A 7 -5.91 20.86 -4.21
C GLY A 7 -6.40 19.53 -4.81
N THR A 8 -5.56 18.49 -4.86
CA THR A 8 -5.99 17.13 -5.25
C THR A 8 -6.70 16.40 -4.11
N ALA A 9 -7.23 15.22 -4.40
CA ALA A 9 -7.83 14.35 -3.40
C ALA A 9 -7.31 12.91 -3.53
N ALA A 10 -7.05 12.27 -2.39
CA ALA A 10 -6.53 10.91 -2.32
C ALA A 10 -7.32 10.03 -1.35
N LEU A 11 -7.51 8.75 -1.70
CA LEU A 11 -7.99 7.71 -0.80
C LEU A 11 -6.81 6.84 -0.38
N VAL A 12 -6.62 6.65 0.92
CA VAL A 12 -5.60 5.74 1.48
C VAL A 12 -6.29 4.61 2.24
N THR A 13 -6.19 3.38 1.73
CA THR A 13 -6.79 2.24 2.44
C THR A 13 -5.86 1.72 3.55
N GLY A 14 -6.46 1.28 4.69
CA GLY A 14 -5.69 0.87 5.86
C GLY A 14 -4.90 2.02 6.51
N ALA A 15 -5.40 3.25 6.41
CA ALA A 15 -4.70 4.45 6.86
C ALA A 15 -4.72 4.64 8.39
N SER A 16 -5.49 3.85 9.13
CA SER A 16 -5.39 3.79 10.61
C SER A 16 -4.16 3.02 11.11
N GLY A 17 -3.36 2.42 10.21
CA GLY A 17 -2.13 1.69 10.54
C GLY A 17 -0.86 2.49 10.22
N GLY A 18 0.33 2.01 10.67
CA GLY A 18 1.58 2.75 10.65
C GLY A 18 1.98 3.33 9.28
N ILE A 19 2.18 2.48 8.26
CA ILE A 19 2.54 2.94 6.91
C ILE A 19 1.41 3.78 6.30
N GLY A 20 0.15 3.34 6.44
CA GLY A 20 -0.99 4.05 5.87
C GLY A 20 -1.19 5.44 6.49
N SER A 21 -0.97 5.60 7.80
CA SER A 21 -1.06 6.91 8.45
C SER A 21 0.06 7.86 8.00
N ALA A 22 1.28 7.36 7.85
CA ALA A 22 2.39 8.15 7.32
C ALA A 22 2.12 8.59 5.86
N ILE A 23 1.54 7.71 5.02
CA ILE A 23 1.11 8.05 3.66
C ILE A 23 0.07 9.17 3.69
N ALA A 24 -0.98 9.03 4.51
CA ALA A 24 -2.04 10.04 4.62
C ALA A 24 -1.49 11.41 5.06
N ARG A 25 -0.62 11.43 6.09
CA ARG A 25 0.05 12.66 6.57
C ARG A 25 0.95 13.27 5.49
N THR A 26 1.71 12.46 4.76
CA THR A 26 2.60 12.96 3.71
C THR A 26 1.81 13.59 2.56
N LEU A 27 0.73 12.93 2.10
CA LEU A 27 -0.12 13.47 1.05
C LEU A 27 -0.82 14.78 1.49
N ALA A 28 -1.29 14.84 2.72
CA ALA A 28 -1.90 16.05 3.28
C ALA A 28 -0.89 17.19 3.42
N ALA A 29 0.35 16.91 3.84
CA ALA A 29 1.43 17.91 3.92
C ALA A 29 1.81 18.50 2.55
N GLU A 30 1.58 17.75 1.46
CA GLU A 30 1.74 18.19 0.08
C GLU A 30 0.46 18.86 -0.49
N GLY A 31 -0.55 19.13 0.35
CA GLY A 31 -1.75 19.89 0.00
C GLY A 31 -2.93 19.05 -0.52
N ALA A 32 -2.83 17.72 -0.52
CA ALA A 32 -3.94 16.85 -0.91
C ALA A 32 -4.97 16.70 0.20
N ARG A 33 -6.26 16.66 -0.15
CA ARG A 33 -7.34 16.26 0.76
C ARG A 33 -7.39 14.74 0.84
N VAL A 34 -7.44 14.15 2.04
CA VAL A 34 -7.27 12.71 2.20
C VAL A 34 -8.50 12.04 2.82
N ALA A 35 -9.01 10.99 2.15
CA ALA A 35 -9.92 10.03 2.73
C ALA A 35 -9.13 8.89 3.38
N ILE A 36 -9.35 8.70 4.67
CA ILE A 36 -8.68 7.75 5.55
C ILE A 36 -9.58 6.54 5.74
N HIS A 37 -9.28 5.45 5.03
CA HIS A 37 -10.05 4.23 5.21
C HIS A 37 -9.55 3.42 6.41
N TYR A 38 -10.50 2.89 7.17
CA TYR A 38 -10.28 1.94 8.27
C TYR A 38 -11.26 0.76 8.19
N ARG A 39 -10.89 -0.39 8.75
CA ARG A 39 -11.80 -1.52 8.95
C ARG A 39 -12.36 -1.55 10.37
N SER A 40 -11.52 -1.56 11.38
CA SER A 40 -11.90 -1.74 12.80
C SER A 40 -11.44 -0.61 13.72
N ASN A 41 -10.32 0.05 13.43
CA ASN A 41 -9.78 1.09 14.29
C ASN A 41 -10.32 2.48 13.90
N ARG A 42 -11.61 2.69 14.24
CA ARG A 42 -12.32 3.94 13.96
C ARG A 42 -11.69 5.12 14.68
N ALA A 43 -11.36 4.95 15.96
CA ALA A 43 -10.83 6.04 16.77
C ALA A 43 -9.52 6.61 16.19
N ALA A 44 -8.55 5.76 15.85
CA ALA A 44 -7.30 6.20 15.25
C ALA A 44 -7.51 6.84 13.86
N ALA A 45 -8.51 6.37 13.09
CA ALA A 45 -8.81 6.97 11.79
C ALA A 45 -9.46 8.36 11.93
N GLU A 46 -10.36 8.55 12.91
CA GLU A 46 -10.99 9.84 13.20
C GLU A 46 -9.98 10.84 13.80
N GLU A 47 -9.06 10.39 14.66
CA GLU A 47 -7.97 11.21 15.18
C GLU A 47 -7.05 11.68 14.05
N LEU A 48 -6.60 10.76 13.19
CA LEU A 48 -5.80 11.12 12.03
C LEU A 48 -6.52 12.08 11.09
N ALA A 49 -7.83 11.86 10.85
CA ALA A 49 -8.64 12.75 10.02
C ALA A 49 -8.70 14.18 10.60
N ALA A 50 -8.85 14.30 11.91
CA ALA A 50 -8.84 15.61 12.58
C ALA A 50 -7.47 16.31 12.46
N ASP A 51 -6.37 15.54 12.58
CA ASP A 51 -5.01 16.09 12.51
C ASP A 51 -4.64 16.65 11.13
N ILE A 52 -5.19 16.08 10.04
CA ILE A 52 -4.82 16.45 8.66
C ILE A 52 -5.97 17.07 7.86
N ASP A 53 -7.05 17.48 8.51
CA ASP A 53 -8.28 17.99 7.88
C ASP A 53 -8.83 17.03 6.79
N GLY A 54 -8.79 15.73 7.09
CA GLY A 54 -9.23 14.64 6.23
C GLY A 54 -10.60 14.10 6.59
N VAL A 55 -11.00 12.99 5.98
CA VAL A 55 -12.27 12.32 6.27
C VAL A 55 -12.05 10.83 6.55
N ALA A 56 -12.60 10.32 7.66
CA ALA A 56 -12.54 8.91 8.01
C ALA A 56 -13.70 8.13 7.38
N LEU A 57 -13.42 7.00 6.72
CA LEU A 57 -14.38 6.14 6.04
C LEU A 57 -14.17 4.67 6.45
N GLY A 58 -15.18 4.06 7.07
CA GLY A 58 -15.16 2.65 7.46
C GLY A 58 -15.67 1.74 6.35
N ALA A 59 -14.96 0.62 6.09
CA ALA A 59 -15.39 -0.45 5.20
C ALA A 59 -14.63 -1.76 5.49
N ASP A 60 -15.22 -2.91 5.26
CA ASP A 60 -14.48 -4.18 5.14
C ASP A 60 -14.21 -4.45 3.65
N LEU A 61 -12.97 -4.23 3.22
CA LEU A 61 -12.57 -4.38 1.82
C LEU A 61 -12.59 -5.84 1.31
N ARG A 62 -12.88 -6.82 2.18
CA ARG A 62 -13.14 -8.21 1.77
C ARG A 62 -14.60 -8.40 1.36
N ASN A 63 -15.47 -7.47 1.74
CA ASN A 63 -16.87 -7.42 1.33
C ASN A 63 -16.98 -6.57 0.05
N GLU A 64 -17.51 -7.18 -1.01
CA GLU A 64 -17.60 -6.55 -2.33
C GLU A 64 -18.44 -5.27 -2.32
N ASP A 65 -19.60 -5.29 -1.67
CA ASP A 65 -20.52 -4.14 -1.63
C ASP A 65 -19.90 -2.96 -0.86
N GLU A 66 -19.22 -3.24 0.26
CA GLU A 66 -18.55 -2.21 1.06
C GLU A 66 -17.34 -1.61 0.32
N ALA A 67 -16.57 -2.46 -0.38
CA ALA A 67 -15.44 -2.01 -1.18
C ALA A 67 -15.89 -1.16 -2.38
N ASP A 68 -16.95 -1.58 -3.09
CA ASP A 68 -17.51 -0.84 -4.22
C ASP A 68 -18.13 0.51 -3.77
N ALA A 69 -18.68 0.60 -2.56
CA ALA A 69 -19.24 1.84 -2.01
C ALA A 69 -18.16 2.83 -1.51
N LEU A 70 -16.92 2.39 -1.25
CA LEU A 70 -15.89 3.22 -0.61
C LEU A 70 -15.46 4.40 -1.49
N VAL A 71 -15.21 4.17 -2.78
CA VAL A 71 -14.76 5.22 -3.71
C VAL A 71 -15.85 6.27 -3.94
N PRO A 72 -17.11 5.93 -4.24
CA PRO A 72 -18.19 6.92 -4.30
C PRO A 72 -18.33 7.78 -3.05
N ARG A 73 -18.21 7.17 -1.84
CA ARG A 73 -18.25 7.90 -0.57
C ARG A 73 -17.06 8.84 -0.40
N ALA A 74 -15.88 8.45 -0.86
CA ALA A 74 -14.71 9.32 -0.85
C ALA A 74 -14.90 10.53 -1.77
N VAL A 75 -15.42 10.31 -2.98
CA VAL A 75 -15.73 11.38 -3.94
C VAL A 75 -16.80 12.31 -3.38
N GLU A 76 -17.88 11.79 -2.79
CA GLU A 76 -18.92 12.61 -2.14
C GLU A 76 -18.36 13.54 -1.06
N ARG A 77 -17.45 13.03 -0.23
CA ARG A 77 -16.87 13.76 0.90
C ARG A 77 -15.76 14.74 0.50
N LEU A 78 -14.98 14.41 -0.54
CA LEU A 78 -13.86 15.21 -1.00
C LEU A 78 -14.15 16.05 -2.24
N GLY A 79 -15.28 15.79 -2.95
CA GLY A 79 -15.67 16.46 -4.18
C GLY A 79 -14.94 15.97 -5.44
N ARG A 80 -13.82 15.27 -5.30
CA ARG A 80 -13.03 14.63 -6.37
C ARG A 80 -12.18 13.50 -5.79
N LEU A 81 -11.56 12.67 -6.65
CA LEU A 81 -10.60 11.67 -6.24
C LEU A 81 -9.57 11.44 -7.35
N ASP A 82 -8.35 11.92 -7.17
CA ASP A 82 -7.26 11.92 -8.15
C ASP A 82 -6.28 10.75 -7.95
N ALA A 83 -6.15 10.29 -6.69
CA ALA A 83 -5.27 9.19 -6.35
C ALA A 83 -5.94 8.18 -5.42
N CYS A 84 -5.59 6.91 -5.58
CA CYS A 84 -5.94 5.85 -4.65
C CYS A 84 -4.69 5.06 -4.27
N VAL A 85 -4.47 4.91 -2.95
CA VAL A 85 -3.40 4.09 -2.40
C VAL A 85 -4.00 2.84 -1.78
N ALA A 86 -3.88 1.72 -2.47
CA ALA A 86 -4.32 0.41 -1.99
C ALA A 86 -3.26 -0.18 -1.05
N ASN A 87 -3.27 0.30 0.21
CA ASN A 87 -2.30 -0.06 1.24
C ASN A 87 -2.84 -1.09 2.24
N ALA A 88 -4.17 -1.21 2.39
CA ALA A 88 -4.76 -2.16 3.34
C ALA A 88 -4.21 -3.58 3.17
N GLY A 89 -3.81 -4.19 4.28
CA GLY A 89 -3.29 -5.55 4.30
C GLY A 89 -2.89 -5.95 5.72
N VAL A 90 -2.61 -7.23 5.89
CA VAL A 90 -2.14 -7.81 7.15
C VAL A 90 -0.96 -8.72 6.88
N TRP A 91 0.04 -8.68 7.74
CA TRP A 91 1.12 -9.64 7.79
C TRP A 91 0.85 -10.57 8.98
N PRO A 92 0.72 -11.89 8.77
CA PRO A 92 0.51 -12.83 9.88
C PRO A 92 1.81 -12.94 10.68
N SER A 93 1.80 -12.63 11.97
CA SER A 93 3.01 -12.67 12.83
C SER A 93 3.57 -14.08 13.04
N GLN A 94 2.72 -15.13 12.93
CA GLN A 94 3.13 -16.50 13.17
C GLN A 94 3.85 -17.09 11.95
N ASP A 95 5.11 -17.49 12.10
CA ASP A 95 5.85 -18.31 11.13
C ASP A 95 5.23 -19.71 11.04
N VAL A 96 4.77 -20.09 9.83
CA VAL A 96 4.23 -21.43 9.56
C VAL A 96 4.77 -21.96 8.24
N PRO A 97 5.61 -23.03 8.26
CA PRO A 97 6.10 -23.68 7.06
C PRO A 97 4.95 -24.12 6.15
N ILE A 98 5.10 -23.97 4.83
CA ILE A 98 4.06 -24.26 3.83
C ILE A 98 3.47 -25.68 3.98
N ALA A 99 4.28 -26.65 4.36
CA ALA A 99 3.84 -28.03 4.58
C ALA A 99 2.84 -28.19 5.74
N ARG A 100 2.72 -27.19 6.61
CA ARG A 100 1.82 -27.18 7.79
C ARG A 100 0.82 -26.02 7.74
N LEU A 101 0.84 -25.21 6.70
CA LEU A 101 -0.01 -24.03 6.56
C LEU A 101 -1.47 -24.45 6.38
N PRO A 102 -2.39 -24.10 7.33
CA PRO A 102 -3.81 -24.42 7.18
C PRO A 102 -4.41 -23.69 5.98
N LEU A 103 -5.28 -24.37 5.21
CA LEU A 103 -5.98 -23.78 4.07
C LEU A 103 -6.81 -22.54 4.46
N GLU A 104 -7.37 -22.53 5.67
CA GLU A 104 -8.12 -21.39 6.20
C GLU A 104 -7.24 -20.15 6.36
N ARG A 105 -6.03 -20.29 6.93
CA ARG A 105 -5.06 -19.18 7.02
C ARG A 105 -4.66 -18.69 5.63
N TRP A 106 -4.39 -19.61 4.71
CA TRP A 106 -4.09 -19.26 3.31
C TRP A 106 -5.18 -18.38 2.70
N ARG A 107 -6.46 -18.81 2.80
CA ARG A 107 -7.60 -18.05 2.28
C ARG A 107 -7.75 -16.70 2.96
N THR A 108 -7.72 -16.67 4.29
CA THR A 108 -7.84 -15.43 5.06
C THR A 108 -6.75 -14.42 4.71
N THR A 109 -5.51 -14.88 4.52
CA THR A 109 -4.39 -14.00 4.13
C THR A 109 -4.56 -13.47 2.71
N LEU A 110 -5.00 -14.31 1.75
CA LEU A 110 -5.30 -13.87 0.39
C LEU A 110 -6.46 -12.88 0.37
N ASP A 111 -7.52 -13.13 1.12
CA ASP A 111 -8.68 -12.23 1.16
C ASP A 111 -8.31 -10.87 1.76
N ALA A 112 -7.54 -10.85 2.84
CA ALA A 112 -7.15 -9.61 3.51
C ALA A 112 -6.12 -8.78 2.74
N ASN A 113 -5.34 -9.39 1.86
CA ASN A 113 -4.29 -8.71 1.08
C ASN A 113 -4.64 -8.59 -0.41
N LEU A 114 -4.86 -9.72 -1.11
CA LEU A 114 -5.03 -9.73 -2.56
C LEU A 114 -6.45 -9.35 -2.97
N THR A 115 -7.48 -10.02 -2.40
CA THR A 115 -8.88 -9.76 -2.72
C THR A 115 -9.26 -8.32 -2.35
N ALA A 116 -8.88 -7.84 -1.16
CA ALA A 116 -9.11 -6.48 -0.72
C ALA A 116 -8.43 -5.43 -1.65
N THR A 117 -7.20 -5.69 -2.09
CA THR A 117 -6.51 -4.84 -3.06
C THR A 117 -7.19 -4.84 -4.42
N PHE A 118 -7.61 -6.01 -4.91
CA PHE A 118 -8.35 -6.13 -6.16
C PHE A 118 -9.67 -5.35 -6.13
N LEU A 119 -10.48 -5.51 -5.09
CA LEU A 119 -11.76 -4.81 -4.95
C LEU A 119 -11.56 -3.29 -4.85
N THR A 120 -10.55 -2.83 -4.09
CA THR A 120 -10.17 -1.41 -4.04
C THR A 120 -9.77 -0.88 -5.41
N ALA A 121 -8.89 -1.59 -6.11
CA ALA A 121 -8.44 -1.21 -7.45
C ALA A 121 -9.59 -1.15 -8.44
N ARG A 122 -10.47 -2.16 -8.44
CA ARG A 122 -11.66 -2.22 -9.29
C ARG A 122 -12.59 -1.02 -9.07
N ALA A 123 -12.90 -0.71 -7.80
CA ALA A 123 -13.76 0.41 -7.48
C ALA A 123 -13.14 1.75 -7.93
N TYR A 124 -11.85 1.94 -7.71
CA TYR A 124 -11.15 3.15 -8.14
C TYR A 124 -11.04 3.26 -9.67
N LEU A 125 -10.75 2.18 -10.38
CA LEU A 125 -10.62 2.21 -11.85
C LEU A 125 -11.97 2.49 -12.53
N ARG A 126 -13.10 2.04 -11.98
CA ARG A 126 -14.44 2.47 -12.45
C ARG A 126 -14.63 3.98 -12.32
N HIS A 127 -14.13 4.60 -11.27
CA HIS A 127 -14.14 6.07 -11.13
C HIS A 127 -13.24 6.72 -12.17
N VAL A 128 -12.03 6.22 -12.37
CA VAL A 128 -11.06 6.71 -13.35
C VAL A 128 -11.59 6.64 -14.79
N GLU A 129 -12.40 5.64 -15.14
CA GLU A 129 -13.09 5.56 -16.45
C GLU A 129 -13.97 6.78 -16.71
N SER A 130 -14.56 7.36 -15.66
CA SER A 130 -15.42 8.55 -15.79
C SER A 130 -14.67 9.87 -15.80
N THR A 131 -13.45 9.91 -15.22
CA THR A 131 -12.63 11.13 -15.10
C THR A 131 -11.56 11.24 -16.19
N GLY A 132 -11.14 10.12 -16.77
CA GLY A 132 -10.11 10.05 -17.82
C GLY A 132 -8.67 10.10 -17.30
N GLU A 133 -8.45 10.34 -16.01
CA GLU A 133 -7.14 10.43 -15.37
C GLU A 133 -7.16 9.95 -13.93
N GLY A 134 -6.00 9.59 -13.39
CA GLY A 134 -5.86 9.19 -11.99
C GLY A 134 -4.57 8.41 -11.73
N SER A 135 -4.22 8.25 -10.46
CA SER A 135 -3.07 7.48 -10.02
C SER A 135 -3.48 6.39 -9.03
N LEU A 136 -3.25 5.14 -9.39
CA LEU A 136 -3.38 3.99 -8.48
C LEU A 136 -1.99 3.56 -8.02
N VAL A 137 -1.76 3.61 -6.71
CA VAL A 137 -0.53 3.09 -6.09
C VAL A 137 -0.90 1.88 -5.24
N LEU A 138 -0.35 0.71 -5.61
CA LEU A 138 -0.54 -0.54 -4.88
C LEU A 138 0.62 -0.75 -3.90
N VAL A 139 0.34 -1.12 -2.66
CA VAL A 139 1.38 -1.43 -1.68
C VAL A 139 1.58 -2.95 -1.60
N ALA A 140 2.68 -3.41 -2.21
CA ALA A 140 3.14 -4.79 -2.16
C ALA A 140 4.06 -5.05 -0.93
N SER A 141 5.14 -5.81 -1.12
CA SER A 141 6.18 -6.09 -0.11
C SER A 141 7.39 -6.74 -0.79
N THR A 142 8.58 -6.60 -0.20
CA THR A 142 9.75 -7.41 -0.57
C THR A 142 9.52 -8.90 -0.40
N ALA A 143 8.63 -9.32 0.50
CA ALA A 143 8.19 -10.72 0.61
C ALA A 143 7.59 -11.24 -0.72
N GLY A 144 6.91 -10.39 -1.49
CA GLY A 144 6.38 -10.73 -2.81
C GLY A 144 7.45 -10.74 -3.92
N LEU A 145 8.62 -10.14 -3.69
CA LEU A 145 9.71 -10.07 -4.67
C LEU A 145 10.75 -11.18 -4.45
N PHE A 146 11.08 -11.47 -3.20
CA PHE A 146 12.17 -12.38 -2.82
C PHE A 146 11.67 -13.64 -2.11
N GLY A 147 10.38 -13.69 -1.74
CA GLY A 147 9.83 -14.72 -0.86
C GLY A 147 10.10 -14.41 0.61
N GLU A 148 9.35 -15.08 1.49
CA GLU A 148 9.50 -15.00 2.94
C GLU A 148 9.20 -16.37 3.54
N ALA A 149 10.21 -17.00 4.13
CA ALA A 149 10.05 -18.30 4.78
C ALA A 149 9.02 -18.18 5.91
N GLY A 150 8.14 -19.19 6.05
CA GLY A 150 7.08 -19.18 7.05
C GLY A 150 5.84 -18.32 6.72
N HIS A 151 5.89 -17.52 5.65
CA HIS A 151 4.85 -16.59 5.22
C HIS A 151 4.49 -16.74 3.74
N ALA A 152 4.45 -17.97 3.24
CA ALA A 152 4.20 -18.25 1.82
C ALA A 152 2.83 -17.73 1.34
N ASP A 153 1.83 -17.68 2.19
CA ASP A 153 0.51 -17.10 1.94
C ASP A 153 0.60 -15.57 1.68
N TYR A 154 1.31 -14.87 2.53
CA TYR A 154 1.53 -13.43 2.40
C TYR A 154 2.41 -13.11 1.19
N ALA A 155 3.52 -13.82 1.03
CA ALA A 155 4.43 -13.66 -0.11
C ALA A 155 3.70 -13.87 -1.45
N ALA A 156 2.87 -14.92 -1.55
CA ALA A 156 2.06 -15.18 -2.74
C ALA A 156 1.08 -14.03 -3.04
N ALA A 157 0.36 -13.51 -2.01
CA ALA A 157 -0.54 -12.39 -2.18
C ALA A 157 0.18 -11.14 -2.69
N LYS A 158 1.32 -10.80 -2.07
CA LYS A 158 2.10 -9.60 -2.43
C LYS A 158 2.81 -9.73 -3.78
N ALA A 159 3.24 -10.94 -4.16
CA ALA A 159 3.75 -11.22 -5.51
C ALA A 159 2.65 -11.06 -6.58
N ALA A 160 1.45 -11.58 -6.33
CA ALA A 160 0.32 -11.43 -7.23
C ALA A 160 -0.06 -9.95 -7.46
N ILE A 161 0.00 -9.11 -6.41
CA ILE A 161 -0.22 -7.67 -6.53
C ILE A 161 0.84 -7.02 -7.40
N ALA A 162 2.14 -7.30 -7.14
CA ALA A 162 3.26 -6.62 -7.81
C ALA A 162 3.42 -7.05 -9.28
N HIS A 163 3.43 -8.36 -9.53
CA HIS A 163 3.80 -8.91 -10.84
C HIS A 163 2.61 -9.34 -11.70
N GLY A 164 1.45 -9.62 -11.10
CA GLY A 164 0.23 -9.98 -11.84
C GLY A 164 -0.70 -8.79 -12.02
N LEU A 165 -1.34 -8.37 -10.92
CA LEU A 165 -2.40 -7.38 -10.92
C LEU A 165 -1.93 -6.02 -11.47
N ALA A 166 -0.87 -5.44 -10.92
CA ALA A 166 -0.38 -4.12 -11.32
C ALA A 166 -0.04 -4.04 -12.81
N LEU A 167 0.64 -5.07 -13.34
CA LEU A 167 1.05 -5.09 -14.75
C LEU A 167 -0.12 -5.28 -15.71
N SER A 168 -1.17 -6.01 -15.29
CA SER A 168 -2.42 -6.08 -16.05
C SER A 168 -3.15 -4.72 -16.04
N LEU A 169 -3.34 -4.14 -14.86
CA LEU A 169 -4.09 -2.91 -14.70
C LEU A 169 -3.47 -1.72 -15.44
N LYS A 170 -2.13 -1.57 -15.46
CA LYS A 170 -1.47 -0.49 -16.22
C LYS A 170 -1.74 -0.57 -17.73
N ASN A 171 -1.95 -1.78 -18.27
CA ASN A 171 -2.26 -1.99 -19.68
C ASN A 171 -3.75 -1.82 -19.97
N GLU A 172 -4.61 -2.09 -19.00
CA GLU A 172 -6.07 -2.01 -19.14
C GLU A 172 -6.56 -0.57 -19.00
N VAL A 173 -6.10 0.15 -17.96
CA VAL A 173 -6.62 1.47 -17.60
C VAL A 173 -6.49 2.49 -18.73
N VAL A 174 -5.40 2.43 -19.50
CA VAL A 174 -5.15 3.37 -20.60
C VAL A 174 -6.10 3.20 -21.80
N ARG A 175 -6.91 2.12 -21.82
CA ARG A 175 -7.92 1.90 -22.85
C ARG A 175 -9.15 2.81 -22.66
N THR A 176 -9.41 3.21 -21.41
CA THR A 176 -10.56 4.06 -21.03
C THR A 176 -10.12 5.41 -20.45
N ALA A 177 -8.92 5.50 -19.89
CA ALA A 177 -8.38 6.70 -19.25
C ALA A 177 -6.91 6.89 -19.65
N ALA A 178 -6.66 7.64 -20.72
CA ALA A 178 -5.36 7.77 -21.38
C ALA A 178 -4.23 8.33 -20.48
N HIS A 179 -4.58 9.07 -19.42
CA HIS A 179 -3.63 9.67 -18.48
C HIS A 179 -3.60 8.97 -17.12
N ALA A 180 -4.28 7.84 -16.97
CA ALA A 180 -4.27 7.08 -15.75
C ALA A 180 -3.00 6.23 -15.61
N ARG A 181 -2.50 6.10 -14.38
CA ARG A 181 -1.25 5.41 -14.06
C ARG A 181 -1.48 4.37 -12.95
N VAL A 182 -0.75 3.27 -13.04
CA VAL A 182 -0.74 2.23 -12.02
C VAL A 182 0.69 1.86 -11.68
N ASN A 183 1.08 2.02 -10.41
CA ASN A 183 2.41 1.70 -9.92
C ASN A 183 2.35 0.93 -8.60
N VAL A 184 3.48 0.39 -8.19
CA VAL A 184 3.64 -0.39 -6.96
C VAL A 184 4.75 0.22 -6.11
N VAL A 185 4.51 0.31 -4.80
CA VAL A 185 5.58 0.43 -3.80
C VAL A 185 5.71 -0.91 -3.08
N ALA A 186 6.93 -1.42 -2.98
CA ALA A 186 7.25 -2.67 -2.29
C ALA A 186 8.15 -2.36 -1.08
N PRO A 187 7.58 -2.14 0.12
CA PRO A 187 8.36 -1.96 1.33
C PRO A 187 9.11 -3.23 1.72
N GLY A 188 10.31 -3.07 2.26
CA GLY A 188 10.97 -4.08 3.06
C GLY A 188 10.57 -3.95 4.53
N TRP A 189 11.43 -4.42 5.41
CA TRP A 189 11.25 -4.24 6.84
C TRP A 189 11.14 -2.76 7.18
N THR A 190 10.03 -2.40 7.79
CA THR A 190 9.66 -1.01 8.09
C THR A 190 9.20 -0.93 9.53
N VAL A 191 9.72 0.04 10.28
CA VAL A 191 9.27 0.29 11.66
C VAL A 191 7.81 0.75 11.62
N SER A 192 6.95 -0.04 12.24
CA SER A 192 5.50 0.22 12.33
C SER A 192 4.90 -0.58 13.49
N PRO A 193 3.70 -0.26 13.96
CA PRO A 193 3.01 -1.08 14.97
C PRO A 193 2.82 -2.55 14.57
N MET A 194 2.82 -2.85 13.29
CA MET A 194 2.72 -4.22 12.76
C MET A 194 4.01 -5.02 12.98
N THR A 195 5.17 -4.37 13.00
CA THR A 195 6.50 -4.99 13.06
C THR A 195 7.23 -4.72 14.37
N GLU A 196 6.71 -3.84 15.23
CA GLU A 196 7.38 -3.37 16.45
C GLU A 196 7.76 -4.54 17.40
N GLY A 197 6.90 -5.54 17.55
CA GLY A 197 7.17 -6.72 18.37
C GLY A 197 8.18 -7.70 17.77
N GLU A 198 8.47 -7.59 16.46
CA GLU A 198 9.35 -8.50 15.71
C GLU A 198 10.76 -7.91 15.50
N LEU A 199 10.93 -6.61 15.68
CA LEU A 199 12.20 -5.91 15.47
C LEU A 199 13.08 -5.95 16.74
N THR A 200 13.42 -7.16 17.19
CA THR A 200 14.44 -7.38 18.25
C THR A 200 15.85 -7.06 17.71
N GLU A 201 16.86 -6.91 18.60
CA GLU A 201 18.25 -6.71 18.17
C GLU A 201 18.74 -7.84 17.26
N GLU A 202 18.37 -9.09 17.56
CA GLU A 202 18.72 -10.26 16.76
C GLU A 202 18.07 -10.19 15.37
N THR A 203 16.75 -9.91 15.31
CA THR A 203 16.03 -9.75 14.04
C THR A 203 16.60 -8.60 13.23
N LEU A 204 16.89 -7.45 13.86
CA LEU A 204 17.51 -6.29 13.20
C LEU A 204 18.86 -6.64 12.60
N GLY A 205 19.74 -7.34 13.35
CA GLY A 205 21.03 -7.80 12.85
C GLY A 205 20.89 -8.70 11.62
N HIS A 206 19.97 -9.66 11.68
CA HIS A 206 19.72 -10.60 10.57
C HIS A 206 19.13 -9.90 9.34
N VAL A 207 18.11 -9.08 9.52
CA VAL A 207 17.43 -8.36 8.44
C VAL A 207 18.39 -7.36 7.76
N THR A 208 19.14 -6.57 8.54
CA THR A 208 20.06 -5.58 8.00
C THR A 208 21.27 -6.20 7.31
N ALA A 209 21.62 -7.46 7.64
CA ALA A 209 22.66 -8.21 6.92
C ALA A 209 22.32 -8.46 5.44
N THR A 210 21.03 -8.37 5.06
CA THR A 210 20.56 -8.49 3.67
C THR A 210 20.51 -7.15 2.93
N MET A 211 20.79 -6.02 3.62
CA MET A 211 20.61 -4.67 3.09
C MET A 211 21.95 -3.93 2.94
N PRO A 212 22.30 -3.40 1.77
CA PRO A 212 23.45 -2.51 1.59
C PRO A 212 23.42 -1.30 2.55
N LEU A 213 22.24 -0.68 2.77
CA LEU A 213 22.11 0.47 3.68
C LEU A 213 22.15 0.11 5.16
N ARG A 214 22.12 -1.17 5.54
CA ARG A 214 22.19 -1.66 6.92
C ARG A 214 21.23 -0.97 7.90
N LYS A 215 20.06 -0.58 7.43
CA LYS A 215 19.00 0.01 8.25
C LYS A 215 17.62 -0.36 7.71
N VAL A 216 16.66 -0.57 8.59
CA VAL A 216 15.26 -0.72 8.24
C VAL A 216 14.66 0.62 7.83
N ALA A 217 13.60 0.58 7.03
CA ALA A 217 12.88 1.78 6.60
C ALA A 217 12.00 2.32 7.75
N THR A 218 11.71 3.62 7.69
CA THR A 218 10.61 4.22 8.44
C THR A 218 9.33 4.22 7.60
N ALA A 219 8.18 4.42 8.23
CA ALA A 219 6.91 4.56 7.51
C ALA A 219 6.92 5.77 6.56
N GLU A 220 7.64 6.84 6.93
CA GLU A 220 7.83 8.05 6.12
C GLU A 220 8.68 7.80 4.87
N ASP A 221 9.67 6.90 4.92
CA ASP A 221 10.45 6.52 3.74
C ASP A 221 9.53 5.89 2.68
N VAL A 222 8.60 5.04 3.11
CA VAL A 222 7.59 4.44 2.23
C VAL A 222 6.60 5.50 1.74
N ALA A 223 6.13 6.38 2.62
CA ALA A 223 5.16 7.41 2.31
C ALA A 223 5.65 8.40 1.24
N ARG A 224 6.93 8.79 1.28
CA ARG A 224 7.54 9.66 0.26
C ARG A 224 7.57 9.00 -1.11
N ALA A 225 7.85 7.71 -1.21
CA ALA A 225 7.79 6.97 -2.47
C ALA A 225 6.36 6.89 -3.02
N VAL A 226 5.37 6.70 -2.14
CA VAL A 226 3.95 6.73 -2.52
C VAL A 226 3.54 8.12 -3.01
N ALA A 227 3.90 9.20 -2.31
CA ALA A 227 3.58 10.56 -2.71
C ALA A 227 4.19 10.92 -4.08
N PHE A 228 5.44 10.51 -4.33
CA PHE A 228 6.06 10.64 -5.66
C PHE A 228 5.24 9.93 -6.73
N LEU A 229 4.84 8.68 -6.55
CA LEU A 229 4.07 7.92 -7.55
C LEU A 229 2.63 8.42 -7.70
N ALA A 230 2.03 8.99 -6.66
CA ALA A 230 0.72 9.64 -6.71
C ALA A 230 0.77 10.96 -7.50
N SER A 231 1.91 11.64 -7.51
CA SER A 231 2.12 12.95 -8.12
C SER A 231 1.83 12.96 -9.63
N PRO A 232 0.95 13.85 -10.13
CA PRO A 232 0.72 14.01 -11.56
C PRO A 232 1.89 14.70 -12.26
N THR A 233 2.64 15.55 -11.57
CA THR A 233 3.78 16.31 -12.13
C THR A 233 5.08 15.52 -12.05
N ALA A 234 5.46 14.99 -10.88
CA ALA A 234 6.75 14.33 -10.70
C ALA A 234 6.78 12.91 -11.31
N ALA A 235 5.64 12.20 -11.33
CA ALA A 235 5.52 10.85 -11.86
C ALA A 235 4.55 10.75 -13.05
N GLY A 236 4.25 11.85 -13.73
CA GLY A 236 3.27 11.90 -14.83
C GLY A 236 3.54 10.94 -15.98
N HIS A 237 4.79 10.51 -16.17
CA HIS A 237 5.18 9.52 -17.20
C HIS A 237 5.71 8.21 -16.59
N VAL A 238 5.37 7.91 -15.32
CA VAL A 238 5.76 6.69 -14.61
C VAL A 238 4.55 5.80 -14.43
N SER A 239 4.50 4.66 -15.10
CA SER A 239 3.43 3.66 -14.97
C SER A 239 4.00 2.24 -15.11
N GLY A 240 3.46 1.29 -14.33
CA GLY A 240 3.90 -0.11 -14.31
C GLY A 240 5.21 -0.36 -13.56
N GLN A 241 5.66 0.60 -12.74
CA GLN A 241 6.90 0.45 -12.00
C GLN A 241 6.66 -0.18 -10.62
N ILE A 242 7.65 -0.95 -10.17
CA ILE A 242 7.73 -1.48 -8.81
C ILE A 242 8.90 -0.75 -8.13
N VAL A 243 8.58 0.17 -7.23
CA VAL A 243 9.58 0.92 -6.46
C VAL A 243 9.79 0.22 -5.13
N THR A 244 10.99 -0.33 -4.94
CA THR A 244 11.37 -1.02 -3.70
C THR A 244 11.91 -0.02 -2.69
N VAL A 245 11.34 0.01 -1.49
CA VAL A 245 11.79 0.83 -0.35
C VAL A 245 12.32 -0.12 0.73
N ALA A 246 13.54 -0.62 0.54
CA ALA A 246 14.08 -1.72 1.33
C ALA A 246 15.61 -1.66 1.54
N GLY A 247 16.22 -0.47 1.46
CA GLY A 247 17.64 -0.30 1.70
C GLY A 247 18.56 -1.07 0.76
N GLY A 248 18.07 -1.40 -0.44
CA GLY A 248 18.81 -2.19 -1.44
C GLY A 248 18.80 -3.71 -1.18
N MET A 249 17.83 -4.22 -0.38
CA MET A 249 17.67 -5.67 -0.13
C MET A 249 17.64 -6.46 -1.45
N GLU A 250 18.43 -7.53 -1.52
CA GLU A 250 18.54 -8.41 -2.69
C GLU A 250 18.05 -9.85 -2.45
N GLY A 251 17.47 -10.13 -1.28
CA GLY A 251 17.02 -11.47 -0.90
C GLY A 251 18.13 -12.46 -0.55
N ARG A 252 19.37 -11.98 -0.36
CA ARG A 252 20.54 -12.77 0.05
C ARG A 252 21.30 -12.08 1.16
N LEU A 253 22.06 -12.84 1.95
CA LEU A 253 22.96 -12.26 2.94
C LEU A 253 24.13 -11.54 2.23
N LEU A 254 24.33 -10.27 2.53
CA LEU A 254 25.46 -9.46 2.03
C LEU A 254 26.55 -9.29 3.07
N HIS A 255 26.20 -9.43 4.35
CA HIS A 255 27.10 -9.25 5.47
C HIS A 255 26.91 -10.40 6.47
N ALA A 256 27.95 -10.74 7.22
CA ALA A 256 27.77 -11.65 8.35
C ALA A 256 26.77 -11.01 9.36
N PRO A 257 25.84 -11.81 9.94
CA PRO A 257 25.06 -11.34 11.07
C PRO A 257 26.02 -10.91 12.19
N GLY A 258 25.77 -9.74 12.77
CA GLY A 258 26.60 -9.20 13.87
C GLY A 258 26.37 -9.94 15.18
#